data_525ee200164e2b7cd5f5f0fec0547b1e
#
_entry.id   525ee200164e2b7cd5f5f0fec0547b1e
#
_cell.length_a   1.000
_cell.length_b   1.000
_cell.length_c   1.000
_cell.angle_alpha   90.00
_cell.angle_beta   90.00
_cell.angle_gamma   90.00
#
_symmetry.space_group_name_H-M   'P 1'
#
loop_
_entity.id
_entity.type
_entity.pdbx_description
1 polymer ?
#
loop_
_entity_poly.entity_id
_entity_poly.type
_entity_poly.pdbx_seq_one_letter_code
_entity_poly.pdbx_strand_id
1 'polypeptide(L)'
;MKSAPNPPGGVVHDYVPFYFAPRSPMLFAIECGRVDGCSWQQKDIVHLETTVERITSGGVPFVFYDRNATLAFSAAYTDLTNLDAIAWELLTEAPTLDGFCQFWQNSARKPQYTDRMERRQAEFLAKDRVPLEHFIRIGVINDQHAADVRACWHPTG
;
A
#
# COMPACT_ATOMS: atom_id res chain seq x y z
N MET A 1 16.18 -9.97 7.16
CA MET A 1 15.24 -9.74 6.03
C MET A 1 14.16 -10.79 6.12
N LYS A 2 12.87 -10.40 6.03
CA LYS A 2 11.76 -11.36 6.17
C LYS A 2 11.57 -12.18 4.89
N SER A 3 11.47 -13.49 5.01
CA SER A 3 11.16 -14.41 3.91
C SER A 3 9.66 -14.38 3.59
N ALA A 4 9.32 -14.47 2.32
CA ALA A 4 7.97 -14.71 1.86
C ALA A 4 7.61 -16.20 1.98
N PRO A 5 6.31 -16.57 2.07
CA PRO A 5 5.87 -17.95 1.98
C PRO A 5 6.34 -18.62 0.69
N ASN A 6 6.55 -19.93 0.73
CA ASN A 6 6.94 -20.69 -0.45
C ASN A 6 5.87 -21.75 -0.78
N PRO A 7 5.18 -21.69 -1.94
CA PRO A 7 5.30 -20.64 -2.97
C PRO A 7 4.73 -19.27 -2.53
N PRO A 8 5.10 -18.11 -3.20
CA PRO A 8 6.04 -18.01 -4.31
C PRO A 8 7.50 -17.86 -3.91
N GLY A 9 7.83 -17.81 -2.59
CA GLY A 9 9.20 -17.81 -2.06
C GLY A 9 9.99 -16.53 -2.30
N GLY A 10 11.23 -16.50 -1.81
CA GLY A 10 12.09 -15.33 -1.84
C GLY A 10 11.96 -14.49 -0.57
N VAL A 11 12.35 -13.23 -0.65
CA VAL A 11 12.27 -12.25 0.44
C VAL A 11 11.35 -11.10 0.07
N VAL A 12 10.82 -10.39 1.06
CA VAL A 12 9.88 -9.27 0.84
C VAL A 12 10.42 -8.23 -0.16
N HIS A 13 11.72 -8.03 -0.22
CA HIS A 13 12.36 -7.09 -1.15
C HIS A 13 12.41 -7.57 -2.61
N ASP A 14 12.04 -8.82 -2.89
CA ASP A 14 11.88 -9.33 -4.27
C ASP A 14 10.51 -8.98 -4.86
N TYR A 15 9.72 -8.15 -4.18
CA TYR A 15 8.35 -7.84 -4.54
C TYR A 15 8.11 -6.35 -4.67
N VAL A 16 7.18 -6.00 -5.57
CA VAL A 16 6.62 -4.64 -5.68
C VAL A 16 5.47 -4.52 -4.69
N PRO A 17 5.58 -3.63 -3.67
CA PRO A 17 4.55 -3.50 -2.65
C PRO A 17 3.42 -2.54 -3.09
N PHE A 18 2.20 -2.89 -2.73
CA PHE A 18 1.01 -2.07 -2.87
C PHE A 18 0.27 -2.01 -1.55
N TYR A 19 -0.20 -0.82 -1.17
CA TYR A 19 -1.16 -0.68 -0.09
C TYR A 19 -2.58 -0.90 -0.61
N PHE A 20 -3.43 -1.54 0.18
CA PHE A 20 -4.86 -1.69 -0.15
C PHE A 20 -5.66 -0.39 -0.05
N ALA A 21 -5.06 0.68 0.46
CA ALA A 21 -5.69 1.97 0.56
C ALA A 21 -4.70 3.11 0.27
N PRO A 22 -5.17 4.22 -0.35
CA PRO A 22 -4.31 5.34 -0.75
C PRO A 22 -3.74 6.13 0.45
N ARG A 23 -4.36 6.03 1.61
CA ARG A 23 -3.95 6.72 2.83
C ARG A 23 -3.25 5.75 3.77
N SER A 24 -1.96 5.57 3.56
CA SER A 24 -1.14 4.72 4.42
C SER A 24 -0.47 5.53 5.54
N PRO A 25 -0.11 4.89 6.67
CA PRO A 25 0.74 5.51 7.68
C PRO A 25 2.10 5.95 7.14
N MET A 26 2.62 5.30 6.11
CA MET A 26 3.85 5.69 5.43
C MET A 26 3.74 7.08 4.79
N LEU A 27 2.64 7.35 4.07
CA LEU A 27 2.39 8.66 3.46
C LEU A 27 2.39 9.78 4.52
N PHE A 28 1.77 9.51 5.66
CA PHE A 28 1.79 10.44 6.80
C PHE A 28 3.19 10.61 7.38
N ALA A 29 3.97 9.54 7.50
CA ALA A 29 5.35 9.61 7.99
C ALA A 29 6.24 10.45 7.05
N ILE A 30 6.07 10.32 5.72
CA ILE A 30 6.76 11.12 4.71
C ILE A 30 6.39 12.60 4.89
N GLU A 31 5.11 12.94 4.98
CA GLU A 31 4.64 14.33 5.16
C GLU A 31 5.19 14.96 6.43
N CYS A 32 5.33 14.18 7.51
CA CYS A 32 5.88 14.63 8.78
C CYS A 32 7.42 14.62 8.83
N GLY A 33 8.12 14.28 7.74
CA GLY A 33 9.58 14.19 7.73
C GLY A 33 10.16 13.12 8.67
N ARG A 34 9.42 12.04 8.92
CA ARG A 34 9.80 10.96 9.85
C ARG A 34 10.44 9.76 9.17
N VAL A 35 10.78 9.89 7.89
CA VAL A 35 11.43 8.81 7.12
C VAL A 35 12.87 9.21 6.86
N ASP A 36 13.80 8.49 7.47
CA ASP A 36 15.24 8.76 7.32
C ASP A 36 15.65 8.69 5.84
N GLY A 37 16.42 9.70 5.41
CA GLY A 37 16.88 9.81 4.02
C GLY A 37 15.82 10.26 3.02
N CYS A 38 14.59 10.53 3.44
CA CYS A 38 13.52 11.03 2.59
C CYS A 38 13.30 12.53 2.83
N SER A 39 13.55 13.35 1.81
CA SER A 39 13.29 14.80 1.83
C SER A 39 11.98 15.19 1.14
N TRP A 40 11.24 14.24 0.58
CA TRP A 40 9.99 14.47 -0.13
C TRP A 40 8.84 14.72 0.84
N GLN A 41 7.79 15.35 0.32
CA GLN A 41 6.53 15.59 0.99
C GLN A 41 5.40 14.89 0.23
N GLN A 42 4.21 14.87 0.79
CA GLN A 42 3.04 14.26 0.14
C GLN A 42 2.78 14.83 -1.28
N LYS A 43 3.04 16.11 -1.47
CA LYS A 43 2.89 16.78 -2.78
C LYS A 43 3.80 16.20 -3.88
N ASP A 44 4.93 15.62 -3.49
CA ASP A 44 5.95 15.06 -4.40
C ASP A 44 5.66 13.59 -4.74
N ILE A 45 4.62 13.00 -4.14
CA ILE A 45 4.28 11.59 -4.30
C ILE A 45 3.29 11.41 -5.45
N VAL A 46 3.61 10.48 -6.32
CA VAL A 46 2.72 10.00 -7.39
C VAL A 46 2.13 8.67 -6.96
N HIS A 47 0.80 8.55 -7.02
CA HIS A 47 0.09 7.32 -6.70
C HIS A 47 -0.19 6.52 -7.97
N LEU A 48 0.35 5.33 -8.05
CA LEU A 48 0.03 4.36 -9.11
C LEU A 48 -1.08 3.45 -8.60
N GLU A 49 -2.25 3.47 -9.25
CA GLU A 49 -3.41 2.69 -8.85
C GLU A 49 -3.65 1.53 -9.80
N THR A 50 -3.94 0.38 -9.22
CA THR A 50 -4.30 -0.85 -9.93
C THR A 50 -5.30 -1.64 -9.11
N THR A 51 -5.76 -2.78 -9.61
CA THR A 51 -6.59 -3.74 -8.86
C THR A 51 -5.87 -5.07 -8.70
N VAL A 52 -6.25 -5.82 -7.68
CA VAL A 52 -5.73 -7.17 -7.44
C VAL A 52 -5.95 -8.05 -8.67
N GLU A 53 -7.13 -7.97 -9.29
CA GLU A 53 -7.47 -8.74 -10.50
C GLU A 53 -6.54 -8.41 -11.66
N ARG A 54 -6.21 -7.14 -11.87
CA ARG A 54 -5.28 -6.74 -12.94
C ARG A 54 -3.88 -7.30 -12.73
N ILE A 55 -3.37 -7.22 -11.50
CA ILE A 55 -2.05 -7.79 -11.21
C ILE A 55 -2.05 -9.29 -11.42
N THR A 56 -3.07 -9.98 -10.92
CA THR A 56 -3.12 -11.46 -10.92
C THR A 56 -3.54 -12.04 -12.25
N SER A 57 -4.27 -11.30 -13.11
CA SER A 57 -4.66 -11.77 -14.46
C SER A 57 -3.47 -12.10 -15.36
N GLY A 58 -2.33 -11.46 -15.13
CA GLY A 58 -1.07 -11.75 -15.82
C GLY A 58 -0.29 -12.95 -15.28
N GLY A 59 -0.83 -13.69 -14.31
CA GLY A 59 -0.15 -14.82 -13.67
C GLY A 59 1.03 -14.41 -12.79
N VAL A 60 1.12 -13.15 -12.40
CA VAL A 60 2.18 -12.66 -11.50
C VAL A 60 2.04 -13.34 -10.14
N PRO A 61 3.07 -14.03 -9.65
CA PRO A 61 3.03 -14.59 -8.31
C PRO A 61 2.92 -13.48 -7.26
N PHE A 62 2.16 -13.73 -6.20
CA PHE A 62 1.91 -12.73 -5.17
C PHE A 62 1.87 -13.33 -3.77
N VAL A 63 1.98 -12.46 -2.79
CA VAL A 63 1.65 -12.69 -1.39
C VAL A 63 1.04 -11.41 -0.85
N PHE A 64 0.06 -11.52 0.03
CA PHE A 64 -0.43 -10.34 0.74
C PHE A 64 -0.41 -10.57 2.25
N TYR A 65 -0.40 -9.46 2.98
CA TYR A 65 -0.29 -9.46 4.42
C TYR A 65 -1.40 -8.60 5.02
N ASP A 66 -1.94 -9.06 6.15
CA ASP A 66 -2.98 -8.34 6.90
C ASP A 66 -2.47 -7.07 7.59
N ARG A 67 -1.16 -6.84 7.56
CA ARG A 67 -0.41 -5.72 8.13
C ARG A 67 0.80 -5.42 7.27
N ASN A 68 1.70 -4.55 7.72
CA ASN A 68 2.99 -4.36 7.06
C ASN A 68 3.77 -5.69 6.99
N ALA A 69 4.25 -6.02 5.80
CA ALA A 69 4.91 -7.29 5.52
C ALA A 69 6.15 -7.54 6.38
N THR A 70 6.82 -6.50 6.85
CA THR A 70 8.05 -6.61 7.65
C THR A 70 7.81 -6.94 9.12
N LEU A 71 6.58 -6.76 9.63
CA LEU A 71 6.26 -7.07 11.02
C LEU A 71 6.28 -8.58 11.28
N ALA A 72 6.86 -8.97 12.41
CA ALA A 72 7.01 -10.38 12.75
C ALA A 72 5.66 -11.12 12.91
N PHE A 73 4.62 -10.38 13.33
CA PHE A 73 3.29 -10.92 13.60
C PHE A 73 2.28 -10.72 12.44
N SER A 74 2.74 -10.24 11.27
CA SER A 74 1.90 -10.18 10.08
C SER A 74 1.62 -11.56 9.54
N ALA A 75 0.35 -11.88 9.32
CA ALA A 75 -0.08 -13.08 8.63
C ALA A 75 0.07 -12.92 7.12
N ALA A 76 0.60 -13.93 6.47
CA ALA A 76 0.86 -13.97 5.04
C ALA A 76 -0.13 -14.91 4.34
N TYR A 77 -0.65 -14.49 3.19
CA TYR A 77 -1.63 -15.22 2.39
C TYR A 77 -1.20 -15.27 0.93
N THR A 78 -1.39 -16.41 0.29
CA THR A 78 -1.06 -16.65 -1.13
C THR A 78 -2.27 -17.04 -1.97
N ASP A 79 -3.46 -17.03 -1.37
CA ASP A 79 -4.73 -17.34 -2.01
C ASP A 79 -5.71 -16.18 -1.84
N LEU A 80 -6.27 -15.70 -2.94
CA LEU A 80 -7.22 -14.58 -2.96
C LEU A 80 -8.51 -14.85 -2.20
N THR A 81 -8.85 -16.11 -1.96
CA THR A 81 -10.01 -16.46 -1.12
C THR A 81 -9.87 -15.98 0.32
N ASN A 82 -8.66 -15.62 0.75
CA ASN A 82 -8.37 -15.08 2.08
C ASN A 82 -8.35 -13.53 2.13
N LEU A 83 -8.85 -12.83 1.11
CA LEU A 83 -8.91 -11.36 1.13
C LEU A 83 -9.83 -10.80 2.24
N ASP A 84 -10.68 -11.61 2.83
CA ASP A 84 -11.47 -11.29 4.02
C ASP A 84 -10.61 -11.11 5.29
N ALA A 85 -9.37 -11.59 5.30
CA ALA A 85 -8.40 -11.33 6.37
C ALA A 85 -7.94 -9.86 6.43
N ILE A 86 -8.16 -9.11 5.35
CA ILE A 86 -7.87 -7.67 5.32
C ILE A 86 -8.99 -6.92 6.05
N ALA A 87 -8.61 -6.02 6.94
CA ALA A 87 -9.54 -5.21 7.73
C ALA A 87 -10.16 -4.07 6.88
N TRP A 88 -10.99 -4.44 5.90
CA TRP A 88 -11.59 -3.51 4.94
C TRP A 88 -12.34 -2.36 5.61
N GLU A 89 -13.02 -2.62 6.73
CA GLU A 89 -13.73 -1.61 7.52
C GLU A 89 -12.80 -0.51 8.02
N LEU A 90 -11.55 -0.83 8.37
CA LEU A 90 -10.55 0.16 8.79
C LEU A 90 -9.95 0.91 7.60
N LEU A 91 -9.82 0.25 6.44
CA LEU A 91 -9.23 0.85 5.23
C LEU A 91 -10.19 1.82 4.54
N THR A 92 -11.48 1.52 4.59
CA THR A 92 -12.55 2.31 3.95
C THR A 92 -13.20 3.33 4.89
N GLU A 93 -12.89 3.30 6.19
CA GLU A 93 -13.39 4.26 7.17
C GLU A 93 -13.04 5.70 6.75
N ALA A 94 -14.05 6.55 6.66
CA ALA A 94 -13.84 7.95 6.33
C ALA A 94 -13.04 8.66 7.43
N PRO A 95 -12.04 9.51 7.09
CA PRO A 95 -11.37 10.32 8.09
C PRO A 95 -12.36 11.30 8.71
N THR A 96 -12.46 11.32 10.02
CA THR A 96 -13.18 12.36 10.75
C THR A 96 -12.32 13.61 10.83
N LEU A 97 -12.90 14.79 10.62
CA LEU A 97 -12.17 16.06 10.58
C LEU A 97 -11.59 16.50 11.93
N ASP A 98 -12.08 15.92 13.02
CA ASP A 98 -11.53 16.10 14.37
C ASP A 98 -10.29 15.24 14.61
N GLY A 99 -9.97 14.38 13.67
CA GLY A 99 -9.03 13.29 13.80
C GLY A 99 -7.64 13.58 13.34
N PHE A 100 -7.16 14.79 13.48
CA PHE A 100 -5.74 15.03 13.24
C PHE A 100 -4.90 13.97 14.00
N CYS A 101 -4.28 13.05 13.29
CA CYS A 101 -3.49 11.93 13.82
C CYS A 101 -4.26 10.83 14.58
N GLN A 102 -5.40 11.09 15.17
CA GLN A 102 -6.16 10.05 15.91
C GLN A 102 -6.66 8.94 14.98
N PHE A 103 -6.92 9.28 13.73
CA PHE A 103 -7.35 8.34 12.70
C PHE A 103 -6.32 7.22 12.42
N TRP A 104 -5.05 7.49 12.66
CA TRP A 104 -3.97 6.54 12.39
C TRP A 104 -3.48 5.82 13.65
N GLN A 105 -3.89 6.30 14.83
CA GLN A 105 -3.39 5.77 16.10
C GLN A 105 -4.21 4.58 16.58
N ASN A 106 -3.52 3.69 17.28
CA ASN A 106 -4.15 2.63 18.04
C ASN A 106 -4.90 3.20 19.23
N SER A 107 -5.98 2.54 19.64
CA SER A 107 -6.76 2.94 20.80
C SER A 107 -7.24 1.73 21.60
N ALA A 108 -6.78 1.64 22.84
CA ALA A 108 -7.25 0.61 23.76
C ALA A 108 -8.72 0.78 24.21
N ARG A 109 -9.30 1.97 23.97
CA ARG A 109 -10.69 2.25 24.34
C ARG A 109 -11.73 1.61 23.41
N LYS A 110 -11.31 1.29 22.19
CA LYS A 110 -12.16 0.67 21.16
C LYS A 110 -11.47 -0.61 20.68
N PRO A 111 -12.02 -1.78 20.95
CA PRO A 111 -11.39 -3.06 20.58
C PRO A 111 -10.97 -3.14 19.11
N GLN A 112 -11.80 -2.61 18.19
CA GLN A 112 -11.51 -2.60 16.75
C GLN A 112 -10.32 -1.70 16.35
N TYR A 113 -9.86 -0.83 17.26
CA TYR A 113 -8.75 0.09 17.00
C TYR A 113 -7.47 -0.27 17.77
N THR A 114 -7.42 -1.42 18.42
CA THR A 114 -6.27 -1.83 19.23
C THR A 114 -4.98 -1.92 18.40
N ASP A 115 -5.10 -2.36 17.14
CA ASP A 115 -4.01 -2.52 16.18
C ASP A 115 -4.33 -1.84 14.82
N ARG A 116 -5.10 -0.74 14.88
CA ARG A 116 -5.57 -0.05 13.67
C ARG A 116 -4.44 0.44 12.78
N MET A 117 -3.39 1.02 13.38
CA MET A 117 -2.26 1.55 12.63
C MET A 117 -1.54 0.45 11.84
N GLU A 118 -1.36 -0.71 12.45
CA GLU A 118 -0.71 -1.87 11.82
C GLU A 118 -1.59 -2.45 10.71
N ARG A 119 -2.90 -2.62 10.94
CA ARG A 119 -3.86 -3.16 9.95
C ARG A 119 -4.02 -2.24 8.73
N ARG A 120 -3.94 -0.93 8.93
CA ARG A 120 -3.97 0.04 7.82
C ARG A 120 -2.72 0.00 6.94
N GLN A 121 -1.71 -0.72 7.33
CA GLN A 121 -0.50 -1.00 6.54
C GLN A 121 -0.57 -2.37 5.85
N ALA A 122 -1.75 -2.96 5.69
CA ALA A 122 -1.92 -4.18 4.92
C ALA A 122 -1.39 -3.98 3.49
N GLU A 123 -0.62 -4.95 3.01
CA GLU A 123 0.13 -4.85 1.76
C GLU A 123 -0.16 -6.04 0.85
N PHE A 124 -0.30 -5.76 -0.44
CA PHE A 124 -0.26 -6.74 -1.51
C PHE A 124 1.10 -6.65 -2.21
N LEU A 125 1.80 -7.74 -2.32
CA LEU A 125 3.15 -7.84 -2.84
C LEU A 125 3.15 -8.67 -4.12
N ALA A 126 3.45 -8.04 -5.26
CA ALA A 126 3.57 -8.70 -6.56
C ALA A 126 5.04 -9.04 -6.82
N LYS A 127 5.34 -10.28 -7.17
CA LYS A 127 6.73 -10.75 -7.32
C LYS A 127 7.41 -10.13 -8.53
N ASP A 128 8.65 -9.72 -8.35
CA ASP A 128 9.60 -9.19 -9.33
C ASP A 128 9.17 -7.87 -9.97
N ARG A 129 8.05 -7.84 -10.70
CA ARG A 129 7.63 -6.65 -11.46
C ARG A 129 6.13 -6.62 -11.73
N VAL A 130 5.60 -5.40 -11.91
CA VAL A 130 4.25 -5.16 -12.42
C VAL A 130 4.35 -4.31 -13.67
N PRO A 131 3.89 -4.80 -14.84
CA PRO A 131 3.89 -4.03 -16.08
C PRO A 131 3.03 -2.76 -15.99
N LEU A 132 3.43 -1.69 -16.69
CA LEU A 132 2.74 -0.40 -16.63
C LEU A 132 1.28 -0.47 -17.12
N GLU A 133 0.96 -1.35 -18.06
CA GLU A 133 -0.39 -1.57 -18.56
C GLU A 133 -1.37 -2.12 -17.50
N HIS A 134 -0.88 -2.61 -16.38
CA HIS A 134 -1.71 -3.06 -15.27
C HIS A 134 -2.23 -1.89 -14.42
N PHE A 135 -1.63 -0.70 -14.52
CA PHE A 135 -2.11 0.46 -13.80
C PHE A 135 -3.30 1.11 -14.52
N ILE A 136 -4.31 1.47 -13.74
CA ILE A 136 -5.56 2.06 -14.25
C ILE A 136 -5.60 3.56 -14.11
N ARG A 137 -4.83 4.09 -13.16
CA ARG A 137 -4.81 5.52 -12.87
C ARG A 137 -3.47 5.94 -12.25
N ILE A 138 -3.07 7.18 -12.56
CA ILE A 138 -2.00 7.89 -11.87
C ILE A 138 -2.65 9.04 -11.10
N GLY A 139 -2.53 9.00 -9.77
CA GLY A 139 -3.01 10.06 -8.88
C GLY A 139 -1.89 11.02 -8.51
N VAL A 140 -2.18 12.30 -8.56
CA VAL A 140 -1.27 13.39 -8.17
C VAL A 140 -2.04 14.45 -7.39
N ILE A 141 -1.32 15.33 -6.68
CA ILE A 141 -1.93 16.27 -5.74
C ILE A 141 -2.73 17.41 -6.43
N ASN A 142 -2.34 17.82 -7.65
CA ASN A 142 -2.99 18.92 -8.38
C ASN A 142 -2.73 18.84 -9.89
N ASP A 143 -3.38 19.75 -10.64
CA ASP A 143 -3.31 19.80 -12.11
C ASP A 143 -1.92 20.12 -12.64
N GLN A 144 -1.10 20.90 -11.93
CA GLN A 144 0.28 21.17 -12.35
C GLN A 144 1.10 19.88 -12.37
N HIS A 145 1.05 19.09 -11.28
CA HIS A 145 1.72 17.80 -11.23
C HIS A 145 1.15 16.81 -12.26
N ALA A 146 -0.14 16.90 -12.56
CA ALA A 146 -0.74 16.10 -13.63
C ALA A 146 -0.15 16.45 -15.01
N ALA A 147 0.08 17.74 -15.28
CA ALA A 147 0.73 18.18 -16.51
C ALA A 147 2.18 17.70 -16.58
N ASP A 148 2.92 17.81 -15.48
CA ASP A 148 4.32 17.35 -15.40
C ASP A 148 4.43 15.85 -15.65
N VAL A 149 3.57 15.05 -15.04
CA VAL A 149 3.52 13.59 -15.25
C VAL A 149 3.19 13.26 -16.70
N ARG A 150 2.19 13.95 -17.31
CA ARG A 150 1.85 13.74 -18.73
C ARG A 150 3.02 14.08 -19.65
N ALA A 151 3.78 15.14 -19.34
CA ALA A 151 4.94 15.54 -20.13
C ALA A 151 6.08 14.50 -20.07
N CYS A 152 6.23 13.81 -18.93
CA CYS A 152 7.22 12.75 -18.75
C CYS A 152 6.74 11.37 -19.24
N TRP A 153 5.43 11.20 -19.45
CA TRP A 153 4.85 9.93 -19.85
C TRP A 153 4.95 9.74 -21.37
N HIS A 154 5.94 8.98 -21.78
CA HIS A 154 6.07 8.52 -23.16
C HIS A 154 5.79 7.02 -23.18
N PRO A 155 4.56 6.58 -23.51
CA PRO A 155 4.32 5.16 -23.74
C PRO A 155 5.19 4.74 -24.92
N THR A 156 6.18 3.92 -24.65
CA THR A 156 6.93 3.23 -25.71
C THR A 156 5.93 2.35 -26.46
N GLY A 157 5.66 2.71 -27.73
CA GLY A 157 4.79 1.96 -28.61
C GLY A 157 5.31 0.54 -28.89
#